data_3b4acac1668fc6606bb059486e0b619f
#
_entry.id   3b4acac1668fc6606bb059486e0b619f
#
_cell.length_a   1.000
_cell.length_b   1.000
_cell.length_c   1.000
_cell.angle_alpha   90.00
_cell.angle_beta   90.00
_cell.angle_gamma   90.00
#
_symmetry.space_group_name_H-M   'P 1'
#
loop_
_entity.id
_entity.type
_entity.pdbx_description
1 polymer ?
#
loop_
_entity_poly.entity_id
_entity_poly.type
_entity_poly.pdbx_seq_one_letter_code
_entity_poly.pdbx_strand_id
1 'polypeptide(L)'
;MTANYKIDAMTELRKFLWNQLKEYSIFDPEEYYSDNLGKEIIPILPVQQSAEMNQFLSGKKHIVYDKIGMSYEDNWAVCCEQILFTIYSVDVTDINEIRNFMTDEFRRMDDSAKDVRLSGLVSDKIKFFSIYVADISPTSPSEELQGFLSADVVLEIKYSRILDNSGRFI
;
A
#
# COMPACT_ATOMS: atom_id res chain seq x y z
N MET A 1 -13.16 -7.20 -26.14
CA MET A 1 -12.35 -6.63 -25.04
C MET A 1 -12.01 -7.75 -24.07
N THR A 2 -10.75 -7.93 -23.75
CA THR A 2 -10.31 -8.99 -22.82
C THR A 2 -10.36 -8.46 -21.39
N ALA A 3 -11.01 -9.16 -20.48
CA ALA A 3 -11.04 -8.78 -19.08
C ALA A 3 -9.62 -8.79 -18.47
N ASN A 4 -9.29 -7.76 -17.71
CA ASN A 4 -7.99 -7.65 -17.05
C ASN A 4 -8.11 -8.00 -15.57
N TYR A 5 -7.71 -9.22 -15.22
CA TYR A 5 -7.73 -9.69 -13.84
C TYR A 5 -6.44 -9.39 -13.05
N LYS A 6 -5.46 -8.74 -13.69
CA LYS A 6 -4.18 -8.42 -13.03
C LYS A 6 -4.23 -7.14 -12.21
N ILE A 7 -5.16 -6.24 -12.54
CA ILE A 7 -5.32 -4.97 -11.83
C ILE A 7 -6.18 -5.21 -10.60
N ASP A 8 -5.64 -4.86 -9.43
CA ASP A 8 -6.33 -4.91 -8.16
C ASP A 8 -6.19 -3.59 -7.39
N ALA A 9 -6.94 -3.47 -6.30
CA ALA A 9 -6.93 -2.26 -5.47
C ALA A 9 -5.55 -1.97 -4.88
N MET A 10 -4.78 -3.01 -4.55
CA MET A 10 -3.44 -2.84 -4.00
C MET A 10 -2.47 -2.20 -5.01
N THR A 11 -2.63 -2.49 -6.30
CA THR A 11 -1.82 -1.87 -7.35
C THR A 11 -2.00 -0.34 -7.37
N GLU A 12 -3.25 0.12 -7.30
CA GLU A 12 -3.57 1.54 -7.28
C GLU A 12 -3.15 2.21 -5.96
N LEU A 13 -3.41 1.55 -4.85
CA LEU A 13 -3.03 2.03 -3.52
C LEU A 13 -1.51 2.15 -3.38
N ARG A 14 -0.76 1.19 -3.91
CA ARG A 14 0.71 1.19 -3.90
C ARG A 14 1.29 2.40 -4.64
N LYS A 15 0.75 2.70 -5.83
CA LYS A 15 1.16 3.88 -6.60
C LYS A 15 0.86 5.17 -5.87
N PHE A 16 -0.34 5.27 -5.31
CA PHE A 16 -0.74 6.44 -4.53
C PHE A 16 0.19 6.67 -3.33
N LEU A 17 0.41 5.64 -2.53
CA LEU A 17 1.30 5.71 -1.38
C LEU A 17 2.72 6.14 -1.76
N TRP A 18 3.27 5.55 -2.82
CA TRP A 18 4.61 5.89 -3.27
C TRP A 18 4.72 7.35 -3.69
N ASN A 19 3.74 7.84 -4.44
CA ASN A 19 3.72 9.25 -4.86
C ASN A 19 3.63 10.19 -3.66
N GLN A 20 2.81 9.89 -2.67
CA GLN A 20 2.69 10.68 -1.46
C GLN A 20 3.96 10.65 -0.60
N LEU A 21 4.55 9.48 -0.42
CA LEU A 21 5.79 9.32 0.35
C LEU A 21 6.96 10.10 -0.27
N LYS A 22 7.02 10.17 -1.60
CA LYS A 22 8.00 10.99 -2.31
C LYS A 22 7.70 12.48 -2.17
N GLU A 23 6.45 12.87 -2.35
CA GLU A 23 6.03 14.28 -2.28
C GLU A 23 6.34 14.90 -0.92
N TYR A 24 6.11 14.16 0.15
CA TYR A 24 6.43 14.60 1.52
C TYR A 24 7.88 14.35 1.93
N SER A 25 8.74 13.93 1.01
CA SER A 25 10.16 13.68 1.25
C SER A 25 10.45 12.64 2.34
N ILE A 26 9.51 11.73 2.58
CA ILE A 26 9.68 10.61 3.51
C ILE A 26 10.62 9.57 2.91
N PHE A 27 10.56 9.39 1.59
CA PHE A 27 11.50 8.58 0.82
C PHE A 27 12.18 9.45 -0.23
N ASP A 28 13.50 9.26 -0.37
CA ASP A 28 14.26 9.83 -1.47
C ASP A 28 14.24 8.84 -2.65
N PRO A 29 13.61 9.19 -3.79
CA PRO A 29 13.51 8.28 -4.92
C PRO A 29 14.87 7.89 -5.51
N GLU A 30 15.90 8.71 -5.36
CA GLU A 30 17.24 8.40 -5.86
C GLU A 30 17.86 7.21 -5.12
N GLU A 31 17.57 7.03 -3.84
CA GLU A 31 18.02 5.87 -3.07
C GLU A 31 17.39 4.55 -3.51
N TYR A 32 16.28 4.63 -4.24
CA TYR A 32 15.51 3.47 -4.71
C TYR A 32 15.60 3.24 -6.21
N TYR A 33 16.54 3.90 -6.87
CA TYR A 33 16.85 3.61 -8.26
C TYR A 33 17.81 2.41 -8.36
N SER A 34 17.40 1.39 -9.11
CA SER A 34 18.24 0.22 -9.34
C SER A 34 18.95 0.32 -10.68
N ASP A 35 20.28 0.43 -10.66
CA ASP A 35 21.09 0.45 -11.87
C ASP A 35 20.98 -0.87 -12.64
N ASN A 36 20.90 -2.00 -11.93
CA ASN A 36 20.77 -3.32 -12.52
C ASN A 36 19.47 -3.49 -13.31
N LEU A 37 18.36 -2.93 -12.79
CA LEU A 37 17.05 -3.01 -13.41
C LEU A 37 16.74 -1.80 -14.30
N GLY A 38 17.55 -0.74 -14.21
CA GLY A 38 17.38 0.49 -14.97
C GLY A 38 16.10 1.26 -14.64
N LYS A 39 15.60 1.16 -13.43
CA LYS A 39 14.35 1.80 -13.03
C LYS A 39 14.29 2.09 -11.54
N GLU A 40 13.36 3.00 -11.18
CA GLU A 40 12.97 3.27 -9.81
C GLU A 40 12.19 2.07 -9.26
N ILE A 41 12.58 1.60 -8.08
CA ILE A 41 11.90 0.53 -7.37
C ILE A 41 10.97 1.16 -6.34
N ILE A 42 9.70 0.77 -6.35
CA ILE A 42 8.75 1.17 -5.33
C ILE A 42 8.98 0.31 -4.08
N PRO A 43 9.44 0.88 -2.97
CA PRO A 43 9.76 0.10 -1.76
C PRO A 43 8.51 -0.24 -0.93
N ILE A 44 7.44 -0.58 -1.61
CA ILE A 44 6.19 -1.11 -1.05
C ILE A 44 5.93 -2.42 -1.79
N LEU A 45 6.25 -3.53 -1.16
CA LEU A 45 6.45 -4.81 -1.83
C LEU A 45 5.61 -5.92 -1.19
N PRO A 46 5.20 -6.95 -1.94
CA PRO A 46 4.54 -8.11 -1.36
C PRO A 46 5.47 -8.87 -0.41
N VAL A 47 4.89 -9.64 0.50
CA VAL A 47 5.63 -10.44 1.51
C VAL A 47 6.70 -11.31 0.88
N GLN A 48 6.40 -11.94 -0.26
CA GLN A 48 7.38 -12.76 -0.97
C GLN A 48 8.12 -11.92 -2.01
N GLN A 49 9.43 -11.90 -1.90
CA GLN A 49 10.31 -11.14 -2.77
C GLN A 49 11.44 -12.01 -3.29
N SER A 50 12.01 -11.63 -4.43
CA SER A 50 13.20 -12.27 -4.98
C SER A 50 14.45 -11.98 -4.13
N ALA A 51 15.46 -12.86 -4.22
CA ALA A 51 16.74 -12.64 -3.55
C ALA A 51 17.41 -11.33 -4.01
N GLU A 52 17.28 -10.99 -5.29
CA GLU A 52 17.79 -9.73 -5.85
C GLU A 52 17.15 -8.51 -5.21
N MET A 53 15.82 -8.54 -5.02
CA MET A 53 15.09 -7.46 -4.36
C MET A 53 15.48 -7.34 -2.88
N ASN A 54 15.63 -8.44 -2.17
CA ASN A 54 16.09 -8.45 -0.78
C ASN A 54 17.50 -7.87 -0.65
N GLN A 55 18.38 -8.16 -1.59
CA GLN A 55 19.72 -7.58 -1.63
C GLN A 55 19.69 -6.07 -1.87
N PHE A 56 18.85 -5.62 -2.80
CA PHE A 56 18.68 -4.19 -3.10
C PHE A 56 18.17 -3.41 -1.87
N LEU A 57 17.25 -4.00 -1.10
CA LEU A 57 16.65 -3.38 0.08
C LEU A 57 17.50 -3.53 1.36
N SER A 58 18.64 -4.19 1.28
CA SER A 58 19.52 -4.39 2.44
C SER A 58 19.91 -3.05 3.07
N GLY A 59 19.57 -2.87 4.35
CA GLY A 59 19.83 -1.64 5.09
C GLY A 59 18.90 -0.46 4.76
N LYS A 60 17.99 -0.61 3.80
CA LYS A 60 17.06 0.45 3.39
C LYS A 60 15.70 0.29 4.03
N LYS A 61 15.09 1.40 4.43
CA LYS A 61 13.70 1.40 4.89
C LYS A 61 12.77 0.99 3.74
N HIS A 62 11.77 0.19 4.05
CA HIS A 62 10.79 -0.27 3.09
C HIS A 62 9.52 -0.74 3.78
N ILE A 63 8.49 -0.98 2.99
CA ILE A 63 7.20 -1.45 3.47
C ILE A 63 6.90 -2.75 2.75
N VAL A 64 6.44 -3.73 3.52
CA VAL A 64 5.97 -5.01 2.99
C VAL A 64 4.47 -5.11 3.24
N TYR A 65 3.71 -5.60 2.29
CA TYR A 65 2.27 -5.75 2.45
C TYR A 65 1.81 -7.20 2.25
N ASP A 66 0.73 -7.53 2.96
CA ASP A 66 0.04 -8.81 2.84
C ASP A 66 -1.47 -8.59 2.94
N LYS A 67 -2.22 -9.27 2.10
CA LYS A 67 -3.69 -9.28 2.18
C LYS A 67 -4.11 -10.30 3.22
N ILE A 68 -4.66 -9.84 4.34
CA ILE A 68 -4.99 -10.71 5.49
C ILE A 68 -6.48 -11.04 5.60
N GLY A 69 -7.32 -10.36 4.84
CA GLY A 69 -8.75 -10.63 4.84
C GLY A 69 -9.44 -10.02 3.64
N MET A 70 -10.48 -10.70 3.16
CA MET A 70 -11.32 -10.24 2.06
C MET A 70 -12.75 -10.70 2.30
N SER A 71 -13.70 -9.80 2.09
CA SER A 71 -15.13 -10.12 2.09
C SER A 71 -15.87 -9.30 1.05
N TYR A 72 -17.06 -9.77 0.66
CA TYR A 72 -17.95 -9.01 -0.21
C TYR A 72 -19.15 -8.56 0.61
N GLU A 73 -19.65 -7.37 0.34
CA GLU A 73 -20.91 -6.91 0.89
C GLU A 73 -22.10 -7.58 0.17
N ASP A 74 -23.34 -7.28 0.60
CA ASP A 74 -24.56 -7.77 -0.04
C ASP A 74 -24.58 -7.45 -1.54
N ASN A 75 -24.01 -6.31 -1.92
CA ASN A 75 -23.68 -6.04 -3.32
C ASN A 75 -22.35 -6.72 -3.67
N TRP A 76 -22.41 -7.80 -4.42
CA TRP A 76 -21.26 -8.60 -4.84
C TRP A 76 -20.15 -7.81 -5.53
N ALA A 77 -20.44 -6.63 -6.07
CA ALA A 77 -19.45 -5.78 -6.72
C ALA A 77 -18.59 -4.99 -5.72
N VAL A 78 -19.02 -4.90 -4.46
CA VAL A 78 -18.31 -4.17 -3.42
C VAL A 78 -17.49 -5.14 -2.57
N CYS A 79 -16.19 -4.98 -2.62
CA CYS A 79 -15.23 -5.78 -1.88
C CYS A 79 -14.66 -4.98 -0.71
N CYS A 80 -14.49 -5.66 0.43
CA CYS A 80 -13.79 -5.14 1.60
C CYS A 80 -12.54 -5.99 1.82
N GLU A 81 -11.37 -5.37 1.79
CA GLU A 81 -10.09 -6.03 2.04
C GLU A 81 -9.39 -5.43 3.24
N GLN A 82 -8.71 -6.28 4.00
CA GLN A 82 -7.76 -5.86 5.02
C GLN A 82 -6.35 -6.12 4.53
N ILE A 83 -5.50 -5.11 4.60
CA ILE A 83 -4.12 -5.18 4.16
C ILE A 83 -3.22 -4.84 5.34
N LEU A 84 -2.32 -5.76 5.67
CA LEU A 84 -1.27 -5.55 6.65
C LEU A 84 -0.06 -4.92 5.96
N PHE A 85 0.35 -3.75 6.42
CA PHE A 85 1.61 -3.13 6.04
C PHE A 85 2.60 -3.26 7.18
N THR A 86 3.73 -3.86 6.93
CA THR A 86 4.85 -3.93 7.88
C THR A 86 5.94 -2.97 7.42
N ILE A 87 6.24 -2.00 8.24
CA ILE A 87 7.26 -0.97 7.97
C ILE A 87 8.57 -1.47 8.57
N TYR A 88 9.63 -1.53 7.76
CA TYR A 88 10.96 -1.92 8.18
C TYR A 88 11.95 -0.76 8.05
N SER A 89 12.74 -0.54 9.08
CA SER A 89 13.91 0.35 9.04
C SER A 89 14.90 -0.03 10.13
N VAL A 90 16.14 0.38 9.96
CA VAL A 90 17.17 0.29 11.01
C VAL A 90 17.07 1.46 11.99
N ASP A 91 16.31 2.50 11.66
CA ASP A 91 16.11 3.71 12.46
C ASP A 91 14.64 3.82 12.89
N VAL A 92 14.42 3.94 14.21
CA VAL A 92 13.10 4.12 14.78
C VAL A 92 12.39 5.40 14.28
N THR A 93 13.16 6.44 13.97
CA THR A 93 12.62 7.70 13.46
C THR A 93 11.92 7.51 12.12
N ASP A 94 12.51 6.73 11.21
CA ASP A 94 11.90 6.39 9.93
C ASP A 94 10.58 5.65 10.11
N ILE A 95 10.53 4.68 11.01
CA ILE A 95 9.32 3.91 11.28
C ILE A 95 8.22 4.81 11.82
N ASN A 96 8.56 5.67 12.77
CA ASN A 96 7.59 6.61 13.34
C ASN A 96 7.04 7.58 12.28
N GLU A 97 7.91 8.09 11.42
CA GLU A 97 7.53 9.00 10.35
C GLU A 97 6.56 8.34 9.35
N ILE A 98 6.90 7.14 8.87
CA ILE A 98 6.04 6.40 7.93
C ILE A 98 4.72 6.02 8.59
N ARG A 99 4.75 5.51 9.81
CA ARG A 99 3.54 5.13 10.55
C ARG A 99 2.62 6.32 10.78
N ASN A 100 3.17 7.44 11.22
CA ASN A 100 2.39 8.66 11.45
C ASN A 100 1.81 9.19 10.13
N PHE A 101 2.58 9.16 9.06
CA PHE A 101 2.10 9.53 7.73
C PHE A 101 0.91 8.65 7.31
N MET A 102 1.03 7.34 7.38
CA MET A 102 -0.04 6.42 7.00
C MET A 102 -1.30 6.60 7.87
N THR A 103 -1.10 6.76 9.18
CA THR A 103 -2.20 6.95 10.12
C THR A 103 -2.96 8.25 9.83
N ASP A 104 -2.24 9.33 9.54
CA ASP A 104 -2.82 10.63 9.27
C ASP A 104 -3.53 10.66 7.92
N GLU A 105 -2.88 10.12 6.87
CA GLU A 105 -3.40 10.09 5.51
C GLU A 105 -4.71 9.28 5.42
N PHE A 106 -4.78 8.14 6.11
CA PHE A 106 -5.92 7.22 6.02
C PHE A 106 -6.87 7.28 7.20
N ARG A 107 -6.80 8.31 8.05
CA ARG A 107 -7.64 8.39 9.27
C ARG A 107 -9.13 8.35 8.94
N ARG A 108 -9.57 9.06 7.93
CA ARG A 108 -10.98 9.16 7.51
C ARG A 108 -11.10 9.42 6.01
N MET A 109 -10.48 8.60 5.22
CA MET A 109 -10.61 8.69 3.77
C MET A 109 -11.85 7.90 3.35
N ASP A 110 -12.99 8.55 3.22
CA ASP A 110 -14.24 7.93 2.78
C ASP A 110 -15.04 8.82 1.82
N ASP A 111 -15.84 8.16 0.97
CA ASP A 111 -16.65 8.82 -0.06
C ASP A 111 -17.83 9.61 0.56
N SER A 112 -18.37 9.15 1.68
CA SER A 112 -19.49 9.81 2.34
C SER A 112 -19.12 11.17 2.92
N ALA A 113 -17.88 11.32 3.35
CA ALA A 113 -17.34 12.58 3.86
C ALA A 113 -16.87 13.51 2.74
N LYS A 114 -16.98 13.12 1.48
CA LYS A 114 -16.43 13.83 0.31
C LYS A 114 -14.96 14.16 0.50
N ASP A 115 -14.22 13.20 1.01
CA ASP A 115 -12.82 13.38 1.34
C ASP A 115 -12.01 13.60 0.06
N VAL A 116 -11.37 14.77 -0.03
CA VAL A 116 -10.55 15.14 -1.19
C VAL A 116 -9.37 14.20 -1.42
N ARG A 117 -8.90 13.54 -0.36
CA ARG A 117 -7.80 12.57 -0.45
C ARG A 117 -8.22 11.31 -1.20
N LEU A 118 -9.48 10.88 -1.06
CA LEU A 118 -10.01 9.74 -1.78
C LEU A 118 -10.05 10.02 -3.29
N SER A 119 -10.29 11.26 -3.68
CA SER A 119 -10.25 11.67 -5.09
C SER A 119 -8.84 11.61 -5.69
N GLY A 120 -7.80 11.62 -4.87
CA GLY A 120 -6.41 11.41 -5.29
C GLY A 120 -6.12 9.95 -5.71
N LEU A 121 -6.95 9.01 -5.27
CA LEU A 121 -6.91 7.61 -5.66
C LEU A 121 -7.76 7.35 -6.91
N VAL A 122 -7.58 8.19 -7.93
CA VAL A 122 -8.34 8.07 -9.16
C VAL A 122 -7.84 6.89 -9.99
N SER A 123 -8.75 5.96 -10.29
CA SER A 123 -8.50 4.85 -11.21
C SER A 123 -9.68 4.70 -12.16
N ASP A 124 -9.39 4.43 -13.42
CA ASP A 124 -10.40 4.07 -14.41
C ASP A 124 -10.82 2.59 -14.31
N LYS A 125 -10.21 1.82 -13.43
CA LYS A 125 -10.43 0.39 -13.22
C LYS A 125 -11.10 0.06 -11.88
N ILE A 126 -10.90 0.88 -10.88
CA ILE A 126 -11.33 0.64 -9.49
C ILE A 126 -11.92 1.92 -8.91
N LYS A 127 -13.06 1.79 -8.27
CA LYS A 127 -13.68 2.86 -7.49
C LYS A 127 -13.51 2.55 -6.01
N PHE A 128 -12.80 3.42 -5.30
CA PHE A 128 -12.67 3.34 -3.85
C PHE A 128 -13.84 4.05 -3.16
N PHE A 129 -14.39 3.41 -2.14
CA PHE A 129 -15.45 3.96 -1.30
C PHE A 129 -14.94 4.44 0.06
N SER A 130 -14.00 3.70 0.65
CA SER A 130 -13.38 4.09 1.91
C SER A 130 -12.02 3.43 2.08
N ILE A 131 -11.13 4.12 2.78
CA ILE A 131 -9.86 3.60 3.27
C ILE A 131 -9.68 4.15 4.67
N TYR A 132 -9.38 3.27 5.63
CA TYR A 132 -9.09 3.72 6.98
C TYR A 132 -8.13 2.77 7.70
N VAL A 133 -7.46 3.31 8.72
CA VAL A 133 -6.58 2.53 9.59
C VAL A 133 -7.44 1.72 10.56
N ALA A 134 -7.35 0.39 10.46
CA ALA A 134 -8.06 -0.53 11.34
C ALA A 134 -7.26 -0.87 12.60
N ASP A 135 -5.94 -0.97 12.49
CA ASP A 135 -5.06 -1.27 13.62
C ASP A 135 -3.64 -0.76 13.38
N ILE A 136 -2.92 -0.51 14.46
CA ILE A 136 -1.50 -0.14 14.45
C ILE A 136 -0.78 -0.87 15.57
N SER A 137 0.49 -1.23 15.36
CA SER A 137 1.33 -1.82 16.39
C SER A 137 2.44 -0.86 16.85
N PRO A 138 2.97 -1.06 18.07
CA PRO A 138 4.20 -0.39 18.48
C PRO A 138 5.40 -0.87 17.67
N THR A 139 6.46 -0.08 17.65
CA THR A 139 7.74 -0.46 17.06
C THR A 139 8.44 -1.49 17.94
N SER A 140 8.97 -2.53 17.32
CA SER A 140 9.73 -3.58 17.99
C SER A 140 10.85 -4.11 17.09
N PRO A 141 11.88 -4.80 17.65
CA PRO A 141 12.85 -5.51 16.82
C PRO A 141 12.15 -6.53 15.91
N SER A 142 12.55 -6.59 14.64
CA SER A 142 11.99 -7.54 13.68
C SER A 142 12.55 -8.93 13.94
N GLU A 143 11.64 -9.91 14.00
CA GLU A 143 12.01 -11.33 14.05
C GLU A 143 12.40 -11.87 12.67
N GLU A 144 11.85 -11.28 11.60
CA GLU A 144 12.05 -11.73 10.24
C GLU A 144 13.30 -11.16 9.58
N LEU A 145 13.61 -9.88 9.86
CA LEU A 145 14.76 -9.20 9.31
C LEU A 145 15.73 -8.79 10.41
N GLN A 146 16.84 -9.53 10.51
CA GLN A 146 17.85 -9.27 11.51
C GLN A 146 18.44 -7.85 11.37
N GLY A 147 18.50 -7.12 12.49
CA GLY A 147 19.01 -5.75 12.52
C GLY A 147 18.00 -4.67 12.15
N PHE A 148 16.79 -5.05 11.73
CA PHE A 148 15.70 -4.13 11.47
C PHE A 148 14.76 -4.01 12.66
N LEU A 149 14.15 -2.83 12.77
CA LEU A 149 12.94 -2.60 13.56
C LEU A 149 11.72 -2.72 12.63
N SER A 150 10.58 -3.03 13.20
CA SER A 150 9.32 -3.08 12.45
C SER A 150 8.14 -2.54 13.24
N ALA A 151 7.14 -2.07 12.50
CA ALA A 151 5.83 -1.71 13.02
C ALA A 151 4.77 -2.04 11.98
N ASP A 152 3.58 -2.40 12.43
CA ASP A 152 2.48 -2.79 11.57
C ASP A 152 1.40 -1.70 11.52
N VAL A 153 0.84 -1.52 10.33
CA VAL A 153 -0.37 -0.73 10.09
C VAL A 153 -1.33 -1.58 9.28
N VAL A 154 -2.53 -1.79 9.78
CA VAL A 154 -3.58 -2.49 9.06
C VAL A 154 -4.54 -1.47 8.46
N LEU A 155 -4.69 -1.50 7.15
CA LEU A 155 -5.72 -0.73 6.44
C LEU A 155 -6.89 -1.62 6.07
N GLU A 156 -8.09 -1.08 6.22
CA GLU A 156 -9.29 -1.65 5.64
C GLU A 156 -9.71 -0.78 4.45
N ILE A 157 -9.84 -1.41 3.28
CA ILE A 157 -10.24 -0.74 2.06
C ILE A 157 -11.55 -1.32 1.55
N LYS A 158 -12.42 -0.45 1.10
CA LYS A 158 -13.69 -0.81 0.47
C LYS A 158 -13.69 -0.25 -0.95
N TYR A 159 -13.90 -1.13 -1.92
CA TYR A 159 -13.84 -0.75 -3.34
C TYR A 159 -14.72 -1.63 -4.22
N SER A 160 -14.94 -1.19 -5.44
CA SER A 160 -15.48 -2.03 -6.51
C SER A 160 -14.61 -1.92 -7.75
N ARG A 161 -14.56 -3.01 -8.52
CA ARG A 161 -13.99 -2.97 -9.86
C ARG A 161 -15.04 -2.41 -10.83
N ILE A 162 -14.58 -1.58 -11.75
CA ILE A 162 -15.45 -1.01 -12.77
C ILE A 162 -15.74 -2.08 -13.82
N LEU A 163 -17.01 -2.24 -14.16
CA LEU A 163 -17.49 -3.20 -15.15
C LEU A 163 -17.75 -2.49 -16.48
N ASP A 164 -17.52 -3.19 -17.57
CA ASP A 164 -17.97 -2.76 -18.88
C ASP A 164 -19.49 -3.00 -19.07
N ASN A 165 -20.03 -2.56 -20.21
CA ASN A 165 -21.46 -2.71 -20.49
C ASN A 165 -21.92 -4.17 -20.62
N SER A 166 -21.00 -5.13 -20.72
CA SER A 166 -21.31 -6.56 -20.76
C SER A 166 -21.22 -7.23 -19.39
N GLY A 167 -20.93 -6.48 -18.34
CA GLY A 167 -20.74 -6.99 -16.97
C GLY A 167 -19.37 -7.63 -16.72
N ARG A 168 -18.38 -7.34 -17.57
CA ARG A 168 -17.00 -7.81 -17.38
C ARG A 168 -16.13 -6.73 -16.78
N PHE A 169 -15.11 -7.14 -16.04
CA PHE A 169 -14.13 -6.19 -15.50
C PHE A 169 -13.30 -5.57 -16.62
N ILE A 170 -13.19 -4.27 -16.56
CA ILE A 170 -12.36 -3.51 -17.49
C ILE A 170 -10.87 -3.75 -17.21
#